data_d9035c764bb8903a096a1bd7879b9320
#
_entry.id   d9035c764bb8903a096a1bd7879b9320
#
_cell.length_a   1.000
_cell.length_b   1.000
_cell.length_c   1.000
_cell.angle_alpha   90.00
_cell.angle_beta   90.00
_cell.angle_gamma   90.00
#
_symmetry.space_group_name_H-M   'P 1'
#
loop_
_entity.id
_entity.type
_entity.pdbx_description
1 polymer ?
#
loop_
_entity_poly.entity_id
_entity_poly.type
_entity_poly.pdbx_seq_one_letter_code
_entity_poly.pdbx_strand_id
1 'polypeptide(L)'
;GHESAIELLDKYNDVDVTVYEAGDFISFMSCGMQLYLENKVTAEDDVRNFAPEDVEKKGGHVYANHEVTAIHPENKTVTVKDLTNNSEEEVQYDRLILSSGVTPKVLPVPGNDLKNIYLMRGRDWASKLMSAANDPAIKNVAIVGAGYIGTEASEVFAKAGKHVTLMDMIDRPLGTYLNSELLDVLEPTFKKNMDLKMGVKIEGFNGNGKVESVKTDQGDVPADLVVVSAGVMPNTDWLKGVVDLDQRGWIKTDPYLRTNVKDVYAIGDAILPLSIPAGKPMPIALATTTRREAQYVVDHIFEDKPDRAFKGVIGASALSVFDYHFATAGLNQFSAAKNKLDYQTSFYEDNMRPAYVPEADNPKVYVSLTFNPYTHQILG
;
A
#
# COMPACT_ATOMS: atom_id res chain seq x y z
N GLY A 1 -9.39 8.19 -5.66
CA GLY A 1 -10.72 8.83 -5.77
C GLY A 1 -10.68 10.30 -5.38
N HIS A 2 -10.38 10.63 -4.14
CA HIS A 2 -10.40 12.02 -3.63
C HIS A 2 -9.50 12.98 -4.41
N GLU A 3 -8.32 12.57 -4.86
CA GLU A 3 -7.45 13.40 -5.72
C GLU A 3 -8.15 13.72 -7.03
N SER A 4 -8.80 12.74 -7.67
CA SER A 4 -9.55 12.98 -8.90
C SER A 4 -10.71 13.96 -8.68
N ALA A 5 -11.38 13.87 -7.54
CA ALA A 5 -12.48 14.78 -7.22
C ALA A 5 -12.00 16.23 -7.09
N ILE A 6 -10.93 16.46 -6.34
CA ILE A 6 -10.33 17.80 -6.18
C ILE A 6 -9.83 18.36 -7.52
N GLU A 7 -9.09 17.54 -8.28
CA GLU A 7 -8.56 17.94 -9.60
C GLU A 7 -9.69 18.27 -10.60
N LEU A 8 -10.79 17.49 -10.61
CA LEU A 8 -11.96 17.78 -11.46
C LEU A 8 -12.59 19.12 -11.12
N LEU A 9 -12.81 19.37 -9.82
CA LEU A 9 -13.43 20.60 -9.33
C LEU A 9 -12.53 21.83 -9.51
N ASP A 10 -11.21 21.67 -9.49
CA ASP A 10 -10.27 22.74 -9.74
C ASP A 10 -10.14 23.08 -11.24
N LYS A 11 -10.32 22.08 -12.11
CA LYS A 11 -10.09 22.23 -13.55
C LYS A 11 -11.33 22.60 -14.33
N TYR A 12 -12.51 22.15 -13.91
CA TYR A 12 -13.77 22.29 -14.65
C TYR A 12 -14.84 22.99 -13.78
N ASN A 13 -15.54 23.95 -14.36
CA ASN A 13 -16.55 24.75 -13.64
C ASN A 13 -17.98 24.20 -13.76
N ASP A 14 -18.23 23.29 -14.70
CA ASP A 14 -19.55 22.78 -15.08
C ASP A 14 -19.67 21.25 -14.86
N VAL A 15 -19.00 20.75 -13.83
CA VAL A 15 -19.03 19.36 -13.43
C VAL A 15 -19.71 19.18 -12.06
N ASP A 16 -20.53 18.16 -11.96
CA ASP A 16 -21.06 17.66 -10.68
C ASP A 16 -20.23 16.44 -10.28
N VAL A 17 -19.51 16.53 -9.15
CA VAL A 17 -18.60 15.51 -8.68
C VAL A 17 -19.08 14.93 -7.37
N THR A 18 -19.38 13.63 -7.38
CA THR A 18 -19.79 12.89 -6.19
C THR A 18 -18.80 11.80 -5.86
N VAL A 19 -18.41 11.71 -4.59
CA VAL A 19 -17.52 10.68 -4.02
C VAL A 19 -18.33 9.79 -3.08
N TYR A 20 -18.33 8.49 -3.32
CA TYR A 20 -18.86 7.48 -2.42
C TYR A 20 -17.72 6.71 -1.76
N GLU A 21 -17.79 6.57 -0.43
CA GLU A 21 -16.83 5.84 0.38
C GLU A 21 -17.57 4.92 1.36
N ALA A 22 -17.25 3.63 1.32
CA ALA A 22 -17.86 2.65 2.21
C ALA A 22 -17.47 2.84 3.69
N GLY A 23 -16.28 3.37 3.94
CA GLY A 23 -15.82 3.74 5.28
C GLY A 23 -16.44 5.05 5.78
N ASP A 24 -16.26 5.30 7.07
CA ASP A 24 -16.68 6.55 7.72
C ASP A 24 -15.69 7.70 7.49
N PHE A 25 -14.58 7.46 6.80
CA PHE A 25 -13.46 8.38 6.68
C PHE A 25 -12.87 8.38 5.26
N ILE A 26 -12.79 9.54 4.62
CA ILE A 26 -12.17 9.68 3.31
C ILE A 26 -10.69 10.08 3.42
N SER A 27 -9.93 9.77 2.38
CA SER A 27 -8.55 10.24 2.19
C SER A 27 -7.55 9.85 3.27
N PHE A 28 -7.81 8.74 3.98
CA PHE A 28 -6.85 8.21 4.95
C PHE A 28 -5.52 7.85 4.28
N MET A 29 -4.42 8.37 4.83
CA MET A 29 -3.06 8.16 4.34
C MET A 29 -2.39 7.03 5.10
N SER A 30 -2.50 5.80 4.61
CA SER A 30 -1.89 4.62 5.25
C SER A 30 -0.38 4.78 5.50
N CYS A 31 0.34 5.55 4.68
CA CYS A 31 1.75 5.89 4.88
C CYS A 31 2.00 6.82 6.08
N GLY A 32 0.98 7.47 6.61
CA GLY A 32 1.07 8.29 7.83
C GLY A 32 0.84 7.50 9.13
N MET A 33 0.47 6.22 9.05
CA MET A 33 0.20 5.40 10.24
C MET A 33 1.39 5.31 11.17
N GLN A 34 2.61 5.17 10.66
CA GLN A 34 3.80 5.14 11.50
C GLN A 34 3.95 6.42 12.33
N LEU A 35 3.74 7.59 11.72
CA LEU A 35 3.82 8.88 12.42
C LEU A 35 2.76 9.00 13.50
N TYR A 36 1.56 8.50 13.25
CA TYR A 36 0.49 8.43 14.25
C TYR A 36 0.88 7.48 15.40
N LEU A 37 1.31 6.26 15.09
CA LEU A 37 1.73 5.27 16.09
C LEU A 37 2.95 5.71 16.92
N GLU A 38 3.81 6.57 16.38
CA GLU A 38 4.94 7.20 17.08
C GLU A 38 4.55 8.48 17.84
N ASN A 39 3.27 8.84 17.93
CA ASN A 39 2.75 10.08 18.53
C ASN A 39 3.33 11.38 17.93
N LYS A 40 3.76 11.35 16.67
CA LYS A 40 4.22 12.52 15.90
C LYS A 40 3.05 13.29 15.28
N VAL A 41 1.92 12.65 15.14
CA VAL A 41 0.62 13.22 14.74
C VAL A 41 -0.34 12.98 15.89
N THR A 42 -1.06 14.01 16.32
CA THR A 42 -1.81 14.01 17.59
C THR A 42 -3.15 13.29 17.49
N ALA A 43 -3.79 13.31 16.33
CA ALA A 43 -5.06 12.64 16.09
C ALA A 43 -5.01 11.77 14.82
N GLU A 44 -5.73 10.66 14.84
CA GLU A 44 -5.88 9.82 13.66
C GLU A 44 -6.56 10.56 12.51
N ASP A 45 -7.41 11.52 12.81
CA ASP A 45 -8.08 12.37 11.83
C ASP A 45 -7.12 13.32 11.10
N ASP A 46 -5.94 13.58 11.65
CA ASP A 46 -4.90 14.38 10.98
C ASP A 46 -4.13 13.57 9.93
N VAL A 47 -4.31 12.24 9.88
CA VAL A 47 -3.66 11.36 8.91
C VAL A 47 -4.49 11.28 7.62
N ARG A 48 -4.74 12.43 6.98
CA ARG A 48 -5.44 12.54 5.70
C ARG A 48 -4.90 13.69 4.84
N ASN A 49 -5.15 13.62 3.53
CA ASN A 49 -4.83 14.72 2.61
C ASN A 49 -5.97 15.74 2.53
N PHE A 50 -7.21 15.27 2.45
CA PHE A 50 -8.40 16.09 2.24
C PHE A 50 -9.50 15.65 3.20
N ALA A 51 -10.19 16.61 3.77
CA ALA A 51 -11.44 16.39 4.49
C ALA A 51 -12.62 16.42 3.51
N PRO A 52 -13.79 15.87 3.87
CA PRO A 52 -15.00 16.00 3.05
C PRO A 52 -15.29 17.45 2.70
N GLU A 53 -15.13 18.35 3.67
CA GLU A 53 -15.38 19.80 3.53
C GLU A 53 -14.47 20.47 2.48
N ASP A 54 -13.31 19.92 2.18
CA ASP A 54 -12.43 20.45 1.13
C ASP A 54 -13.01 20.19 -0.28
N VAL A 55 -13.69 19.06 -0.46
CA VAL A 55 -14.43 18.74 -1.69
C VAL A 55 -15.70 19.56 -1.76
N GLU A 56 -16.46 19.66 -0.65
CA GLU A 56 -17.73 20.37 -0.57
C GLU A 56 -17.58 21.89 -0.79
N LYS A 57 -16.54 22.51 -0.26
CA LYS A 57 -16.19 23.94 -0.51
C LYS A 57 -15.96 24.25 -1.97
N LYS A 58 -15.61 23.24 -2.77
CA LYS A 58 -15.41 23.35 -4.22
C LYS A 58 -16.67 23.01 -5.02
N GLY A 59 -17.76 22.67 -4.34
CA GLY A 59 -19.06 22.34 -4.95
C GLY A 59 -19.25 20.84 -5.27
N GLY A 60 -18.39 19.97 -4.79
CA GLY A 60 -18.58 18.52 -4.88
C GLY A 60 -19.37 17.94 -3.71
N HIS A 61 -19.67 16.66 -3.78
CA HIS A 61 -20.42 15.93 -2.78
C HIS A 61 -19.61 14.72 -2.27
N VAL A 62 -19.65 14.47 -0.95
CA VAL A 62 -18.99 13.31 -0.33
C VAL A 62 -19.97 12.56 0.54
N TYR A 63 -20.15 11.27 0.23
CA TYR A 63 -20.99 10.36 1.00
C TYR A 63 -20.11 9.27 1.64
N ALA A 64 -19.78 9.44 2.90
CA ALA A 64 -19.16 8.40 3.73
C ALA A 64 -20.22 7.39 4.19
N ASN A 65 -19.82 6.17 4.55
CA ASN A 65 -20.71 5.04 4.86
C ASN A 65 -21.66 4.70 3.71
N HIS A 66 -21.25 4.96 2.46
CA HIS A 66 -22.01 4.62 1.26
C HIS A 66 -21.16 3.73 0.36
N GLU A 67 -21.59 2.48 0.22
CA GLU A 67 -20.90 1.48 -0.57
C GLU A 67 -21.49 1.37 -1.97
N VAL A 68 -20.66 1.51 -3.00
CA VAL A 68 -21.05 1.16 -4.37
C VAL A 68 -20.96 -0.35 -4.53
N THR A 69 -22.09 -1.01 -4.77
CA THR A 69 -22.19 -2.48 -4.80
C THR A 69 -22.32 -3.07 -6.20
N ALA A 70 -22.74 -2.27 -7.19
CA ALA A 70 -22.88 -2.70 -8.58
C ALA A 70 -22.72 -1.56 -9.58
N ILE A 71 -22.38 -1.90 -10.82
CA ILE A 71 -22.38 -1.01 -11.99
C ILE A 71 -23.34 -1.59 -13.03
N HIS A 72 -24.18 -0.74 -13.60
CA HIS A 72 -25.13 -1.05 -14.67
C HIS A 72 -24.77 -0.25 -15.93
N PRO A 73 -23.87 -0.76 -16.78
CA PRO A 73 -23.33 -0.02 -17.91
C PRO A 73 -24.40 0.39 -18.95
N GLU A 74 -25.42 -0.44 -19.12
CA GLU A 74 -26.51 -0.22 -20.06
C GLU A 74 -27.34 1.00 -19.72
N ASN A 75 -27.49 1.32 -18.44
CA ASN A 75 -28.25 2.46 -17.93
C ASN A 75 -27.35 3.63 -17.50
N LYS A 76 -26.02 3.42 -17.47
CA LYS A 76 -25.03 4.31 -16.85
C LYS A 76 -25.41 4.65 -15.39
N THR A 77 -25.73 3.63 -14.59
CA THR A 77 -26.02 3.78 -13.17
C THR A 77 -25.09 2.93 -12.33
N VAL A 78 -24.95 3.31 -11.07
CA VAL A 78 -24.37 2.50 -10.00
C VAL A 78 -25.39 2.27 -8.91
N THR A 79 -25.37 1.09 -8.29
CA THR A 79 -26.12 0.84 -7.06
C THR A 79 -25.27 1.30 -5.88
N VAL A 80 -25.83 2.19 -5.08
CA VAL A 80 -25.22 2.73 -3.86
C VAL A 80 -26.04 2.28 -2.66
N LYS A 81 -25.36 1.68 -1.69
CA LYS A 81 -25.93 1.23 -0.42
C LYS A 81 -25.51 2.17 0.69
N ASP A 82 -26.46 2.84 1.34
CA ASP A 82 -26.24 3.55 2.60
C ASP A 82 -26.11 2.52 3.74
N LEU A 83 -24.92 2.42 4.32
CA LEU A 83 -24.63 1.46 5.38
C LEU A 83 -25.18 1.87 6.74
N THR A 84 -25.66 3.12 6.89
CA THR A 84 -26.23 3.62 8.16
C THR A 84 -27.69 3.22 8.33
N ASN A 85 -28.48 3.26 7.25
CA ASN A 85 -29.90 2.92 7.25
C ASN A 85 -30.25 1.67 6.43
N ASN A 86 -29.23 1.07 5.77
CA ASN A 86 -29.33 -0.13 4.94
C ASN A 86 -30.31 0.05 3.74
N SER A 87 -30.42 1.26 3.21
CA SER A 87 -31.18 1.55 1.96
C SER A 87 -30.24 1.45 0.76
N GLU A 88 -30.84 1.22 -0.40
CA GLU A 88 -30.15 1.19 -1.69
C GLU A 88 -30.80 2.16 -2.66
N GLU A 89 -30.01 2.80 -3.50
CA GLU A 89 -30.49 3.66 -4.58
C GLU A 89 -29.64 3.45 -5.84
N GLU A 90 -30.22 3.77 -7.00
CA GLU A 90 -29.49 3.85 -8.26
C GLU A 90 -29.14 5.30 -8.58
N VAL A 91 -27.84 5.54 -8.82
CA VAL A 91 -27.31 6.87 -9.13
C VAL A 91 -26.76 6.86 -10.54
N GLN A 92 -27.14 7.84 -11.36
CA GLN A 92 -26.65 8.02 -12.72
C GLN A 92 -25.26 8.66 -12.74
N TYR A 93 -24.47 8.30 -13.75
CA TYR A 93 -23.17 8.93 -14.02
C TYR A 93 -22.98 9.21 -15.52
N ASP A 94 -22.29 10.27 -15.86
CA ASP A 94 -21.77 10.49 -17.21
C ASP A 94 -20.38 9.85 -17.38
N ARG A 95 -19.56 9.97 -16.35
CA ARG A 95 -18.22 9.38 -16.23
C ARG A 95 -18.04 8.77 -14.84
N LEU A 96 -17.40 7.61 -14.79
CA LEU A 96 -17.15 6.90 -13.54
C LEU A 96 -15.65 6.62 -13.38
N ILE A 97 -15.08 6.93 -12.21
CA ILE A 97 -13.70 6.61 -11.84
C ILE A 97 -13.71 5.57 -10.73
N LEU A 98 -13.27 4.37 -11.02
CA LEU A 98 -13.11 3.29 -10.05
C LEU A 98 -11.78 3.46 -9.31
N SER A 99 -11.83 3.62 -7.99
CA SER A 99 -10.68 3.75 -7.11
C SER A 99 -10.85 2.91 -5.84
N SER A 100 -11.43 1.72 -5.97
CA SER A 100 -11.77 0.81 -4.86
C SER A 100 -10.54 0.28 -4.09
N GLY A 101 -9.35 0.47 -4.62
CA GLY A 101 -8.09 0.13 -3.94
C GLY A 101 -7.91 -1.36 -3.67
N VAL A 102 -7.25 -1.65 -2.56
CA VAL A 102 -6.94 -3.02 -2.11
C VAL A 102 -7.32 -3.21 -0.65
N THR A 103 -7.55 -4.46 -0.27
CA THR A 103 -7.75 -4.90 1.10
C THR A 103 -6.55 -5.72 1.59
N PRO A 104 -6.26 -5.75 2.89
CA PRO A 104 -5.24 -6.64 3.44
C PRO A 104 -5.59 -8.09 3.17
N LYS A 105 -4.58 -8.88 2.84
CA LYS A 105 -4.74 -10.32 2.68
C LYS A 105 -4.91 -10.98 4.04
N VAL A 106 -6.04 -11.64 4.25
CA VAL A 106 -6.24 -12.54 5.38
C VAL A 106 -5.54 -13.87 5.07
N LEU A 107 -4.74 -14.37 6.01
CA LEU A 107 -4.11 -15.67 5.86
C LEU A 107 -5.17 -16.78 6.04
N PRO A 108 -5.37 -17.67 5.07
CA PRO A 108 -6.36 -18.75 5.16
C PRO A 108 -5.81 -19.93 5.96
N VAL A 109 -5.47 -19.69 7.22
CA VAL A 109 -4.92 -20.69 8.14
C VAL A 109 -5.81 -20.84 9.38
N PRO A 110 -5.79 -21.97 10.08
CA PRO A 110 -6.54 -22.18 11.31
C PRO A 110 -6.24 -21.09 12.35
N GLY A 111 -7.27 -20.64 13.06
CA GLY A 111 -7.16 -19.65 14.13
C GLY A 111 -7.03 -18.20 13.66
N ASN A 112 -7.21 -17.91 12.37
CA ASN A 112 -7.13 -16.55 11.84
C ASN A 112 -8.26 -15.59 12.32
N ASP A 113 -9.26 -16.12 12.99
CA ASP A 113 -10.39 -15.44 13.61
C ASP A 113 -10.22 -15.17 15.13
N LEU A 114 -9.10 -15.61 15.72
CA LEU A 114 -8.80 -15.33 17.12
C LEU A 114 -8.66 -13.82 17.37
N LYS A 115 -9.06 -13.38 18.56
CA LYS A 115 -8.81 -12.00 18.99
C LYS A 115 -7.31 -11.70 19.03
N ASN A 116 -6.95 -10.42 18.91
CA ASN A 116 -5.57 -9.92 18.87
C ASN A 116 -4.78 -10.38 17.62
N ILE A 117 -5.48 -10.71 16.54
CA ILE A 117 -4.87 -10.81 15.20
C ILE A 117 -5.33 -9.59 14.40
N TYR A 118 -4.41 -8.70 14.08
CA TYR A 118 -4.69 -7.40 13.48
C TYR A 118 -4.08 -7.31 12.09
N LEU A 119 -4.76 -6.52 11.25
CA LEU A 119 -4.27 -6.16 9.93
C LEU A 119 -3.74 -4.72 9.99
N MET A 120 -2.71 -4.39 9.23
CA MET A 120 -2.17 -3.02 9.22
C MET A 120 -2.58 -2.28 7.94
N ARG A 121 -3.85 -1.93 7.84
CA ARG A 121 -4.35 -1.06 6.77
C ARG A 121 -5.66 -0.38 7.17
N GLY A 122 -5.72 0.94 6.92
CA GLY A 122 -6.91 1.73 7.22
C GLY A 122 -6.93 2.29 8.64
N ARG A 123 -7.84 3.24 8.85
CA ARG A 123 -7.97 4.03 10.09
C ARG A 123 -8.28 3.16 11.32
N ASP A 124 -9.24 2.25 11.22
CA ASP A 124 -9.64 1.39 12.35
C ASP A 124 -8.50 0.54 12.90
N TRP A 125 -7.60 0.09 12.01
CA TRP A 125 -6.45 -0.68 12.42
C TRP A 125 -5.38 0.20 13.08
N ALA A 126 -5.24 1.48 12.66
CA ALA A 126 -4.32 2.43 13.28
C ALA A 126 -4.66 2.61 14.76
N SER A 127 -5.92 2.86 15.09
CA SER A 127 -6.38 3.02 16.49
C SER A 127 -6.18 1.76 17.32
N LYS A 128 -6.49 0.58 16.76
CA LYS A 128 -6.27 -0.71 17.43
C LYS A 128 -4.81 -0.98 17.70
N LEU A 129 -3.93 -0.70 16.75
CA LEU A 129 -2.49 -0.87 16.90
C LEU A 129 -1.91 0.10 17.92
N MET A 130 -2.36 1.37 17.91
CA MET A 130 -1.98 2.36 18.93
C MET A 130 -2.38 1.89 20.33
N SER A 131 -3.62 1.42 20.49
CA SER A 131 -4.09 0.89 21.77
C SER A 131 -3.25 -0.30 22.23
N ALA A 132 -2.92 -1.22 21.32
CA ALA A 132 -2.10 -2.40 21.63
C ALA A 132 -0.64 -2.04 21.96
N ALA A 133 -0.05 -1.04 21.29
CA ALA A 133 1.30 -0.56 21.59
C ALA A 133 1.41 0.00 23.02
N ASN A 134 0.34 0.63 23.51
CA ASN A 134 0.27 1.22 24.84
C ASN A 134 -0.26 0.25 25.91
N ASP A 135 -0.77 -0.92 25.55
CA ASP A 135 -1.31 -1.89 26.50
C ASP A 135 -0.16 -2.66 27.21
N PRO A 136 -0.02 -2.55 28.55
CA PRO A 136 1.01 -3.27 29.30
C PRO A 136 0.81 -4.80 29.33
N ALA A 137 -0.39 -5.28 29.01
CA ALA A 137 -0.68 -6.72 28.93
C ALA A 137 -0.10 -7.36 27.65
N ILE A 138 0.13 -6.57 26.61
CA ILE A 138 0.79 -7.00 25.38
C ILE A 138 2.30 -6.91 25.57
N LYS A 139 2.99 -8.04 25.58
CA LYS A 139 4.46 -8.12 25.74
C LYS A 139 5.15 -8.67 24.50
N ASN A 140 4.60 -9.74 23.93
CA ASN A 140 5.15 -10.43 22.77
C ASN A 140 4.29 -10.11 21.54
N VAL A 141 4.90 -9.50 20.53
CA VAL A 141 4.23 -9.12 19.30
C VAL A 141 4.86 -9.87 18.13
N ALA A 142 4.06 -10.67 17.44
CA ALA A 142 4.49 -11.34 16.21
C ALA A 142 4.03 -10.53 14.99
N ILE A 143 4.96 -10.19 14.12
CA ILE A 143 4.69 -9.51 12.86
C ILE A 143 4.87 -10.49 11.72
N VAL A 144 3.81 -10.76 10.96
CA VAL A 144 3.82 -11.67 9.82
C VAL A 144 3.85 -10.87 8.53
N GLY A 145 4.97 -10.95 7.82
CA GLY A 145 5.28 -10.18 6.62
C GLY A 145 6.37 -9.14 6.86
N ALA A 146 7.52 -9.31 6.22
CA ALA A 146 8.72 -8.49 6.39
C ALA A 146 8.94 -7.48 5.24
N GLY A 147 7.84 -6.98 4.66
CA GLY A 147 7.83 -5.85 3.72
C GLY A 147 7.81 -4.51 4.44
N TYR A 148 7.55 -3.41 3.72
CA TYR A 148 7.48 -2.05 4.28
C TYR A 148 6.57 -1.97 5.51
N ILE A 149 5.32 -2.40 5.36
CA ILE A 149 4.32 -2.32 6.42
C ILE A 149 4.75 -3.10 7.67
N GLY A 150 5.27 -4.32 7.51
CA GLY A 150 5.69 -5.15 8.64
C GLY A 150 6.92 -4.61 9.33
N THR A 151 7.88 -4.04 8.60
CA THR A 151 9.07 -3.43 9.20
C THR A 151 8.74 -2.15 9.96
N GLU A 152 7.83 -1.30 9.44
CA GLU A 152 7.31 -0.13 10.17
C GLU A 152 6.58 -0.52 11.46
N ALA A 153 5.69 -1.52 11.38
CA ALA A 153 5.00 -2.04 12.57
C ALA A 153 5.98 -2.60 13.60
N SER A 154 7.00 -3.33 13.14
CA SER A 154 8.03 -3.89 14.02
C SER A 154 8.78 -2.80 14.78
N GLU A 155 9.15 -1.72 14.11
CA GLU A 155 9.81 -0.57 14.73
C GLU A 155 8.93 0.10 15.79
N VAL A 156 7.65 0.33 15.47
CA VAL A 156 6.69 0.95 16.40
C VAL A 156 6.58 0.13 17.70
N PHE A 157 6.38 -1.19 17.60
CA PHE A 157 6.25 -2.04 18.78
C PHE A 157 7.57 -2.21 19.52
N ALA A 158 8.71 -2.29 18.83
CA ALA A 158 10.03 -2.34 19.47
C ALA A 158 10.31 -1.05 20.25
N LYS A 159 10.03 0.12 19.69
CA LYS A 159 10.14 1.42 20.37
C LYS A 159 9.17 1.55 21.57
N ALA A 160 8.01 0.91 21.50
CA ALA A 160 7.07 0.81 22.62
C ALA A 160 7.51 -0.20 23.70
N GLY A 161 8.71 -0.78 23.59
CA GLY A 161 9.28 -1.71 24.57
C GLY A 161 8.70 -3.12 24.52
N LYS A 162 8.05 -3.51 23.42
CA LYS A 162 7.54 -4.86 23.22
C LYS A 162 8.63 -5.77 22.69
N HIS A 163 8.56 -7.06 23.03
CA HIS A 163 9.36 -8.09 22.40
C HIS A 163 8.77 -8.43 21.03
N VAL A 164 9.46 -8.07 19.97
CA VAL A 164 8.97 -8.22 18.59
C VAL A 164 9.64 -9.40 17.92
N THR A 165 8.85 -10.27 17.30
CA THR A 165 9.34 -11.29 16.37
C THR A 165 8.80 -11.00 14.97
N LEU A 166 9.69 -10.62 14.05
CA LEU A 166 9.37 -10.41 12.64
C LEU A 166 9.57 -11.71 11.86
N MET A 167 8.56 -12.16 11.14
CA MET A 167 8.59 -13.43 10.42
C MET A 167 8.05 -13.32 8.99
N ASP A 168 8.66 -14.05 8.07
CA ASP A 168 8.25 -14.14 6.67
C ASP A 168 8.76 -15.42 6.02
N MET A 169 8.16 -15.77 4.87
CA MET A 169 8.64 -16.85 3.99
C MET A 169 9.90 -16.47 3.19
N ILE A 170 10.17 -15.18 3.01
CA ILE A 170 11.42 -14.69 2.39
C ILE A 170 12.60 -14.83 3.34
N ASP A 171 13.81 -14.86 2.79
CA ASP A 171 15.03 -15.13 3.57
C ASP A 171 15.51 -13.93 4.39
N ARG A 172 15.12 -12.72 4.03
CA ARG A 172 15.61 -11.47 4.66
C ARG A 172 14.51 -10.41 4.72
N PRO A 173 14.44 -9.58 5.79
CA PRO A 173 13.53 -8.43 5.83
C PRO A 173 13.81 -7.50 4.64
N LEU A 174 12.74 -6.96 4.03
CA LEU A 174 12.81 -6.08 2.85
C LEU A 174 13.47 -6.72 1.61
N GLY A 175 13.70 -8.03 1.58
CA GLY A 175 14.38 -8.74 0.49
C GLY A 175 13.72 -8.62 -0.88
N THR A 176 12.42 -8.31 -0.93
CA THR A 176 11.71 -8.04 -2.18
C THR A 176 11.82 -6.58 -2.67
N TYR A 177 12.40 -5.68 -1.87
CA TYR A 177 12.47 -4.24 -2.15
C TYR A 177 13.87 -3.71 -2.35
N LEU A 178 14.87 -4.30 -1.68
CA LEU A 178 16.25 -3.83 -1.69
C LEU A 178 17.19 -4.87 -2.28
N ASN A 179 18.29 -4.42 -2.87
CA ASN A 179 19.38 -5.29 -3.30
C ASN A 179 20.15 -5.84 -2.09
N SER A 180 20.80 -6.99 -2.27
CA SER A 180 21.46 -7.74 -1.17
C SER A 180 22.45 -6.92 -0.38
N GLU A 181 23.23 -6.07 -1.03
CA GLU A 181 24.27 -5.24 -0.42
C GLU A 181 23.66 -4.22 0.56
N LEU A 182 22.49 -3.67 0.25
CA LEU A 182 21.75 -2.78 1.16
C LEU A 182 21.16 -3.55 2.33
N LEU A 183 20.72 -4.79 2.10
CA LEU A 183 20.24 -5.65 3.18
C LEU A 183 21.35 -6.01 4.17
N ASP A 184 22.61 -6.18 3.70
CA ASP A 184 23.76 -6.43 4.57
C ASP A 184 24.00 -5.25 5.53
N VAL A 185 23.73 -4.03 5.09
CA VAL A 185 23.81 -2.83 5.93
C VAL A 185 22.66 -2.77 6.95
N LEU A 186 21.44 -3.14 6.57
CA LEU A 186 20.25 -2.98 7.41
C LEU A 186 20.03 -4.12 8.42
N GLU A 187 20.39 -5.35 8.06
CA GLU A 187 20.05 -6.54 8.86
C GLU A 187 20.60 -6.52 10.29
N PRO A 188 21.82 -6.00 10.57
CA PRO A 188 22.29 -5.85 11.94
C PRO A 188 21.38 -5.00 12.83
N THR A 189 20.76 -3.96 12.25
CA THR A 189 19.80 -3.10 12.97
C THR A 189 18.54 -3.85 13.32
N PHE A 190 18.00 -4.66 12.41
CA PHE A 190 16.88 -5.53 12.72
C PHE A 190 17.21 -6.50 13.85
N LYS A 191 18.32 -7.24 13.75
CA LYS A 191 18.75 -8.21 14.76
C LYS A 191 19.03 -7.61 16.13
N LYS A 192 19.43 -6.34 16.19
CA LYS A 192 19.62 -5.61 17.45
C LYS A 192 18.30 -5.31 18.16
N ASN A 193 17.23 -5.08 17.42
CA ASN A 193 15.98 -4.54 17.95
C ASN A 193 14.85 -5.55 18.02
N MET A 194 14.95 -6.71 17.37
CA MET A 194 13.90 -7.73 17.33
C MET A 194 14.44 -9.10 16.96
N ASP A 195 13.63 -10.13 17.19
CA ASP A 195 13.90 -11.47 16.71
C ASP A 195 13.46 -11.60 15.24
N LEU A 196 14.30 -12.25 14.42
CA LEU A 196 14.00 -12.55 13.03
C LEU A 196 13.73 -14.05 12.84
N LYS A 197 12.59 -14.37 12.27
CA LYS A 197 12.18 -15.73 11.84
C LYS A 197 11.91 -15.69 10.34
N MET A 198 12.98 -15.69 9.55
CA MET A 198 12.91 -15.65 8.09
C MET A 198 12.92 -17.06 7.51
N GLY A 199 12.37 -17.22 6.30
CA GLY A 199 12.24 -18.51 5.62
C GLY A 199 11.25 -19.44 6.31
N VAL A 200 10.28 -18.90 7.08
CA VAL A 200 9.28 -19.70 7.82
C VAL A 200 7.90 -19.61 7.17
N LYS A 201 7.19 -20.73 7.18
CA LYS A 201 5.80 -20.79 6.73
C LYS A 201 4.87 -20.73 7.93
N ILE A 202 3.90 -19.82 7.88
CA ILE A 202 2.83 -19.76 8.88
C ILE A 202 1.82 -20.86 8.59
N GLU A 203 1.55 -21.71 9.58
CA GLU A 203 0.61 -22.83 9.49
C GLU A 203 -0.69 -22.58 10.26
N GLY A 204 -0.70 -21.62 11.18
CA GLY A 204 -1.88 -21.29 11.98
C GLY A 204 -1.60 -20.34 13.12
N PHE A 205 -2.64 -20.07 13.88
CA PHE A 205 -2.58 -19.33 15.12
C PHE A 205 -3.23 -20.17 16.22
N ASN A 206 -2.55 -20.31 17.37
CA ASN A 206 -3.05 -21.06 18.51
C ASN A 206 -3.53 -20.10 19.59
N GLY A 207 -4.55 -20.50 20.34
CA GLY A 207 -5.06 -19.77 21.48
C GLY A 207 -6.45 -20.17 21.90
N ASN A 208 -6.90 -19.67 23.03
CA ASN A 208 -8.25 -19.88 23.53
C ASN A 208 -9.01 -18.54 23.54
N GLY A 209 -9.75 -18.27 22.46
CA GLY A 209 -10.50 -17.02 22.25
C GLY A 209 -9.65 -15.82 21.85
N LYS A 210 -8.36 -15.79 22.17
CA LYS A 210 -7.35 -14.83 21.69
C LYS A 210 -6.07 -15.57 21.30
N VAL A 211 -5.23 -14.94 20.47
CA VAL A 211 -3.95 -15.53 20.06
C VAL A 211 -3.01 -15.67 21.27
N GLU A 212 -2.28 -16.79 21.34
CA GLU A 212 -1.25 -17.11 22.32
C GLU A 212 0.08 -17.48 21.65
N SER A 213 0.03 -17.99 20.42
CA SER A 213 1.21 -18.26 19.61
C SER A 213 0.90 -18.29 18.11
N VAL A 214 1.92 -18.06 17.30
CA VAL A 214 1.92 -18.33 15.86
C VAL A 214 2.53 -19.69 15.61
N LYS A 215 1.78 -20.60 14.98
CA LYS A 215 2.28 -21.89 14.56
C LYS A 215 3.03 -21.76 13.23
N THR A 216 4.27 -22.22 13.20
CA THR A 216 5.09 -22.27 11.99
C THR A 216 5.62 -23.67 11.70
N ASP A 217 6.12 -23.90 10.49
CA ASP A 217 6.81 -25.14 10.11
C ASP A 217 8.13 -25.40 10.86
N GLN A 218 8.60 -24.38 11.62
CA GLN A 218 9.83 -24.45 12.44
C GLN A 218 9.55 -24.35 13.96
N GLY A 219 8.29 -24.53 14.37
CA GLY A 219 7.85 -24.47 15.76
C GLY A 219 6.98 -23.25 16.07
N ASP A 220 6.44 -23.23 17.28
CA ASP A 220 5.53 -22.20 17.73
C ASP A 220 6.28 -20.97 18.24
N VAL A 221 5.76 -19.78 17.93
CA VAL A 221 6.29 -18.49 18.39
C VAL A 221 5.27 -17.84 19.31
N PRO A 222 5.58 -17.62 20.60
CA PRO A 222 4.66 -16.98 21.53
C PRO A 222 4.27 -15.57 21.08
N ALA A 223 2.98 -15.23 21.19
CA ALA A 223 2.48 -13.91 20.82
C ALA A 223 1.20 -13.54 21.57
N ASP A 224 1.19 -12.38 22.20
CA ASP A 224 0.00 -11.77 22.81
C ASP A 224 -0.82 -10.99 21.77
N LEU A 225 -0.14 -10.59 20.69
CA LEU A 225 -0.67 -9.87 19.52
C LEU A 225 0.03 -10.37 18.25
N VAL A 226 -0.74 -10.50 17.18
CA VAL A 226 -0.22 -10.76 15.83
C VAL A 226 -0.64 -9.62 14.90
N VAL A 227 0.31 -9.07 14.15
CA VAL A 227 0.03 -8.15 13.05
C VAL A 227 0.32 -8.84 11.73
N VAL A 228 -0.69 -8.96 10.88
CA VAL A 228 -0.56 -9.59 9.56
C VAL A 228 -0.41 -8.53 8.48
N SER A 229 0.73 -8.51 7.83
CA SER A 229 1.09 -7.64 6.70
C SER A 229 1.57 -8.45 5.48
N ALA A 230 0.93 -9.60 5.24
CA ALA A 230 1.31 -10.60 4.24
C ALA A 230 0.82 -10.29 2.80
N GLY A 231 0.72 -9.01 2.46
CA GLY A 231 0.30 -8.52 1.16
C GLY A 231 -1.14 -8.03 1.10
N VAL A 232 -1.57 -7.65 -0.10
CA VAL A 232 -2.88 -7.06 -0.37
C VAL A 232 -3.57 -7.77 -1.53
N MET A 233 -4.89 -7.62 -1.61
CA MET A 233 -5.73 -8.08 -2.70
C MET A 233 -6.58 -6.93 -3.23
N PRO A 234 -6.82 -6.83 -4.54
CA PRO A 234 -7.69 -5.79 -5.09
C PRO A 234 -9.12 -5.93 -4.55
N ASN A 235 -9.74 -4.80 -4.22
CA ASN A 235 -11.13 -4.74 -3.75
C ASN A 235 -12.08 -4.64 -4.94
N THR A 236 -12.24 -5.73 -5.69
CA THR A 236 -12.86 -5.73 -7.02
C THR A 236 -13.83 -6.90 -7.25
N ASP A 237 -14.07 -7.73 -6.23
CA ASP A 237 -14.97 -8.89 -6.37
C ASP A 237 -16.37 -8.51 -6.82
N TRP A 238 -16.86 -7.33 -6.44
CA TRP A 238 -18.15 -6.75 -6.82
C TRP A 238 -18.23 -6.33 -8.30
N LEU A 239 -17.09 -6.24 -9.00
CA LEU A 239 -16.99 -5.90 -10.42
C LEU A 239 -17.03 -7.12 -11.36
N LYS A 240 -16.97 -8.34 -10.80
CA LYS A 240 -16.93 -9.58 -11.59
C LYS A 240 -18.10 -9.68 -12.55
N GLY A 241 -17.81 -10.01 -13.81
CA GLY A 241 -18.82 -10.16 -14.88
C GLY A 241 -19.23 -8.85 -15.54
N VAL A 242 -18.79 -7.68 -15.05
CA VAL A 242 -19.06 -6.37 -15.64
C VAL A 242 -17.77 -5.71 -16.13
N VAL A 243 -16.77 -5.63 -15.27
CA VAL A 243 -15.47 -5.07 -15.60
C VAL A 243 -14.44 -6.19 -15.78
N ASP A 244 -13.60 -6.09 -16.79
CA ASP A 244 -12.55 -7.07 -17.06
C ASP A 244 -11.49 -7.06 -15.95
N LEU A 245 -11.35 -8.21 -15.28
CA LEU A 245 -10.34 -8.43 -14.26
C LEU A 245 -9.25 -9.40 -14.76
N ASP A 246 -8.04 -9.29 -14.21
CA ASP A 246 -7.03 -10.33 -14.41
C ASP A 246 -7.31 -11.56 -13.53
N GLN A 247 -6.50 -12.61 -13.64
CA GLN A 247 -6.65 -13.85 -12.86
C GLN A 247 -6.52 -13.66 -11.33
N ARG A 248 -5.96 -12.53 -10.88
CA ARG A 248 -5.76 -12.18 -9.48
C ARG A 248 -6.72 -11.10 -8.99
N GLY A 249 -7.64 -10.66 -9.85
CA GLY A 249 -8.67 -9.69 -9.54
C GLY A 249 -8.34 -8.22 -9.84
N TRP A 250 -7.14 -7.88 -10.36
CA TRP A 250 -6.87 -6.49 -10.74
C TRP A 250 -7.69 -6.07 -11.96
N ILE A 251 -8.18 -4.84 -11.95
CA ILE A 251 -8.91 -4.26 -13.07
C ILE A 251 -7.94 -4.10 -14.25
N LYS A 252 -8.34 -4.60 -15.41
CA LYS A 252 -7.61 -4.38 -16.66
C LYS A 252 -7.98 -3.03 -17.23
N THR A 253 -6.97 -2.25 -17.58
CA THR A 253 -7.14 -0.96 -18.26
C THR A 253 -6.39 -0.94 -19.58
N ASP A 254 -6.88 -0.12 -20.50
CA ASP A 254 -6.14 0.25 -21.69
C ASP A 254 -5.01 1.27 -21.35
N PRO A 255 -4.15 1.65 -22.30
CA PRO A 255 -3.11 2.65 -22.05
C PRO A 255 -3.62 4.03 -21.65
N TYR A 256 -4.91 4.28 -21.70
CA TYR A 256 -5.57 5.52 -21.30
C TYR A 256 -6.31 5.40 -19.96
N LEU A 257 -6.03 4.34 -19.20
CA LEU A 257 -6.67 4.02 -17.92
C LEU A 257 -8.19 3.80 -18.00
N ARG A 258 -8.71 3.46 -19.19
CA ARG A 258 -10.11 3.11 -19.42
C ARG A 258 -10.30 1.61 -19.21
N THR A 259 -11.44 1.23 -18.64
CA THR A 259 -11.87 -0.17 -18.54
C THR A 259 -12.51 -0.63 -19.88
N ASN A 260 -12.95 -1.89 -19.94
CA ASN A 260 -13.76 -2.41 -21.04
C ASN A 260 -15.18 -1.76 -21.08
N VAL A 261 -15.61 -1.12 -20.01
CA VAL A 261 -16.90 -0.43 -19.94
C VAL A 261 -16.73 1.01 -20.40
N LYS A 262 -17.54 1.43 -21.35
CA LYS A 262 -17.49 2.80 -21.88
C LYS A 262 -17.71 3.84 -20.75
N ASP A 263 -16.93 4.92 -20.78
CA ASP A 263 -16.98 6.03 -19.84
C ASP A 263 -16.61 5.65 -18.39
N VAL A 264 -16.01 4.47 -18.19
CA VAL A 264 -15.54 3.97 -16.88
C VAL A 264 -14.02 3.83 -16.90
N TYR A 265 -13.37 4.54 -16.00
CA TYR A 265 -11.92 4.58 -15.77
C TYR A 265 -11.57 3.84 -14.48
N ALA A 266 -10.33 3.40 -14.36
CA ALA A 266 -9.85 2.81 -13.11
C ALA A 266 -8.43 3.29 -12.80
N ILE A 267 -8.19 3.58 -11.52
CA ILE A 267 -6.92 4.11 -11.01
C ILE A 267 -6.55 3.51 -9.65
N GLY A 268 -5.30 3.68 -9.27
CA GLY A 268 -4.78 3.35 -7.96
C GLY A 268 -4.50 1.87 -7.76
N ASP A 269 -4.56 1.46 -6.50
CA ASP A 269 -4.10 0.12 -6.10
C ASP A 269 -4.94 -1.02 -6.68
N ALA A 270 -6.13 -0.73 -7.24
CA ALA A 270 -7.00 -1.73 -7.85
C ALA A 270 -6.61 -2.13 -9.29
N ILE A 271 -5.68 -1.41 -9.92
CA ILE A 271 -5.17 -1.67 -11.26
C ILE A 271 -3.71 -2.14 -11.26
N LEU A 272 -3.23 -2.56 -12.43
CA LEU A 272 -1.81 -2.82 -12.69
C LEU A 272 -1.27 -1.74 -13.64
N PRO A 273 -0.63 -0.68 -13.15
CA PRO A 273 -0.03 0.33 -14.01
C PRO A 273 1.13 -0.26 -14.82
N LEU A 274 1.40 0.31 -15.99
CA LEU A 274 2.59 0.01 -16.77
C LEU A 274 3.85 0.40 -15.96
N SER A 275 4.64 -0.60 -15.58
CA SER A 275 5.98 -0.37 -15.04
C SER A 275 6.93 -0.04 -16.18
N ILE A 276 7.48 1.17 -16.21
CA ILE A 276 8.43 1.60 -17.24
C ILE A 276 9.68 0.72 -17.23
N PRO A 277 10.33 0.43 -16.07
CA PRO A 277 11.52 -0.41 -16.06
C PRO A 277 11.25 -1.87 -16.47
N ALA A 278 10.07 -2.40 -16.16
CA ALA A 278 9.71 -3.78 -16.51
C ALA A 278 9.12 -3.91 -17.93
N GLY A 279 8.67 -2.80 -18.55
CA GLY A 279 7.99 -2.79 -19.85
C GLY A 279 6.63 -3.51 -19.85
N LYS A 280 6.01 -3.74 -18.69
CA LYS A 280 4.73 -4.45 -18.55
C LYS A 280 3.96 -4.00 -17.31
N PRO A 281 2.64 -4.31 -17.24
CA PRO A 281 1.83 -4.04 -16.06
C PRO A 281 2.35 -4.77 -14.82
N MET A 282 2.43 -4.06 -13.69
CA MET A 282 2.88 -4.60 -12.40
C MET A 282 2.06 -4.01 -11.23
N PRO A 283 1.91 -4.76 -10.12
CA PRO A 283 1.29 -4.20 -8.91
C PRO A 283 2.24 -3.17 -8.26
N ILE A 284 1.86 -1.91 -8.32
CA ILE A 284 2.60 -0.77 -7.74
C ILE A 284 1.61 0.05 -6.92
N ALA A 285 1.37 -0.37 -5.69
CA ALA A 285 0.42 0.26 -4.77
C ALA A 285 1.09 1.42 -4.02
N LEU A 286 1.20 2.57 -4.66
CA LEU A 286 1.85 3.78 -4.14
C LEU A 286 0.98 5.02 -4.39
N ALA A 287 0.77 5.84 -3.37
CA ALA A 287 -0.01 7.06 -3.47
C ALA A 287 0.52 8.03 -4.55
N THR A 288 1.85 8.14 -4.70
CA THR A 288 2.49 8.97 -5.73
C THR A 288 2.16 8.51 -7.16
N THR A 289 2.00 7.20 -7.37
CA THR A 289 1.55 6.60 -8.63
C THR A 289 0.09 6.95 -8.88
N THR A 290 -0.77 6.68 -7.90
CA THR A 290 -2.23 6.93 -7.99
C THR A 290 -2.55 8.41 -8.29
N ARG A 291 -1.81 9.35 -7.70
CA ARG A 291 -2.00 10.79 -7.99
C ARG A 291 -1.72 11.12 -9.45
N ARG A 292 -0.68 10.56 -10.05
CA ARG A 292 -0.36 10.75 -11.48
C ARG A 292 -1.42 10.12 -12.38
N GLU A 293 -1.96 8.98 -12.00
CA GLU A 293 -3.07 8.34 -12.71
C GLU A 293 -4.33 9.20 -12.63
N ALA A 294 -4.65 9.72 -11.44
CA ALA A 294 -5.78 10.61 -11.22
C ALA A 294 -5.67 11.88 -12.10
N GLN A 295 -4.54 12.55 -12.08
CA GLN A 295 -4.26 13.73 -12.90
C GLN A 295 -4.42 13.42 -14.40
N TYR A 296 -3.82 12.32 -14.87
CA TYR A 296 -3.96 11.90 -16.26
C TYR A 296 -5.41 11.66 -16.65
N VAL A 297 -6.17 10.91 -15.84
CA VAL A 297 -7.59 10.63 -16.13
C VAL A 297 -8.39 11.92 -16.14
N VAL A 298 -8.21 12.81 -15.16
CA VAL A 298 -8.90 14.10 -15.11
C VAL A 298 -8.58 14.96 -16.32
N ASP A 299 -7.32 15.01 -16.73
CA ASP A 299 -6.90 15.78 -17.90
C ASP A 299 -7.60 15.37 -19.20
N HIS A 300 -7.95 14.08 -19.32
CA HIS A 300 -8.45 13.48 -20.55
C HIS A 300 -9.86 12.86 -20.44
N ILE A 301 -10.56 13.04 -19.33
CA ILE A 301 -11.82 12.34 -19.04
C ILE A 301 -12.95 12.70 -20.03
N PHE A 302 -12.91 13.88 -20.63
CA PHE A 302 -13.87 14.35 -21.63
C PHE A 302 -13.36 14.20 -23.07
N GLU A 303 -12.20 13.58 -23.28
CA GLU A 303 -11.61 13.38 -24.59
C GLU A 303 -11.91 11.97 -25.11
N ASP A 304 -12.59 11.83 -26.24
CA ASP A 304 -12.80 10.52 -26.87
C ASP A 304 -11.48 9.89 -27.32
N LYS A 305 -10.53 10.68 -27.78
CA LYS A 305 -9.22 10.27 -28.27
C LYS A 305 -8.14 11.17 -27.70
N PRO A 306 -7.61 10.85 -26.51
CA PRO A 306 -6.46 11.55 -25.96
C PRO A 306 -5.26 11.53 -26.93
N ASP A 307 -4.54 12.63 -27.01
CA ASP A 307 -3.36 12.77 -27.90
C ASP A 307 -2.16 11.91 -27.45
N ARG A 308 -2.16 11.52 -26.18
CA ARG A 308 -1.10 10.70 -25.57
C ARG A 308 -1.66 9.72 -24.55
N ALA A 309 -1.08 8.52 -24.52
CA ALA A 309 -1.34 7.52 -23.50
C ALA A 309 -0.67 7.89 -22.16
N PHE A 310 -1.13 7.28 -21.08
CA PHE A 310 -0.44 7.30 -19.79
C PHE A 310 0.94 6.64 -19.93
N LYS A 311 1.99 7.36 -19.57
CA LYS A 311 3.38 6.90 -19.81
C LYS A 311 3.81 5.72 -18.93
N GLY A 312 3.01 5.39 -17.93
CA GLY A 312 3.38 4.42 -16.92
C GLY A 312 4.15 5.04 -15.75
N VAL A 313 4.69 4.19 -14.89
CA VAL A 313 5.28 4.57 -13.62
C VAL A 313 6.60 3.84 -13.36
N ILE A 314 7.43 4.41 -12.51
CA ILE A 314 8.68 3.78 -12.07
C ILE A 314 8.46 3.03 -10.74
N GLY A 315 7.60 3.54 -9.86
CA GLY A 315 7.38 2.99 -8.53
C GLY A 315 8.47 3.45 -7.56
N ALA A 316 8.43 4.74 -7.18
CA ALA A 316 9.36 5.30 -6.21
C ALA A 316 8.74 5.35 -4.82
N SER A 317 9.48 4.92 -3.80
CA SER A 317 9.08 4.95 -2.40
C SER A 317 10.26 5.28 -1.50
N ALA A 318 9.97 5.76 -0.30
CA ALA A 318 10.94 6.00 0.75
C ALA A 318 10.41 5.47 2.08
N LEU A 319 11.30 5.01 2.94
CA LEU A 319 11.00 4.45 4.24
C LEU A 319 12.12 4.78 5.22
N SER A 320 11.75 4.91 6.49
CA SER A 320 12.69 4.94 7.60
C SER A 320 12.57 3.65 8.40
N VAL A 321 13.70 3.07 8.78
CA VAL A 321 13.77 1.89 9.64
C VAL A 321 14.83 2.17 10.71
N PHE A 322 14.40 2.45 11.91
CA PHE A 322 15.24 2.91 13.01
C PHE A 322 16.08 4.14 12.61
N ASP A 323 17.40 3.98 12.56
CA ASP A 323 18.33 5.06 12.22
C ASP A 323 18.64 5.15 10.71
N TYR A 324 18.09 4.25 9.90
CA TYR A 324 18.29 4.23 8.46
C TYR A 324 17.11 4.86 7.72
N HIS A 325 17.44 5.74 6.77
CA HIS A 325 16.49 6.30 5.82
C HIS A 325 16.89 5.83 4.43
N PHE A 326 15.96 5.21 3.71
CA PHE A 326 16.23 4.76 2.36
C PHE A 326 15.11 5.10 1.40
N ALA A 327 15.46 5.20 0.13
CA ALA A 327 14.51 5.36 -0.97
C ALA A 327 14.83 4.37 -2.07
N THR A 328 13.81 3.92 -2.77
CA THR A 328 13.95 3.05 -3.93
C THR A 328 13.13 3.59 -5.09
N ALA A 329 13.57 3.28 -6.31
CA ALA A 329 12.81 3.55 -7.53
C ALA A 329 13.07 2.42 -8.54
N GLY A 330 12.03 1.95 -9.22
CA GLY A 330 12.15 0.90 -10.22
C GLY A 330 12.29 -0.52 -9.64
N LEU A 331 13.15 -1.32 -10.25
CA LEU A 331 13.32 -2.74 -9.96
C LEU A 331 14.64 -2.99 -9.22
N ASN A 332 14.58 -3.78 -8.17
CA ASN A 332 15.75 -4.37 -7.55
C ASN A 332 16.09 -5.73 -8.20
N GLN A 333 17.17 -6.37 -7.76
CA GLN A 333 17.60 -7.69 -8.25
C GLN A 333 16.50 -8.76 -8.17
N PHE A 334 15.73 -8.78 -7.06
CA PHE A 334 14.66 -9.76 -6.88
C PHE A 334 13.53 -9.55 -7.90
N SER A 335 13.06 -8.32 -8.06
CA SER A 335 11.98 -8.00 -9.00
C SER A 335 12.44 -8.12 -10.46
N ALA A 336 13.69 -7.78 -10.78
CA ALA A 336 14.27 -8.00 -12.11
C ALA A 336 14.33 -9.50 -12.45
N ALA A 337 14.86 -10.32 -11.53
CA ALA A 337 14.89 -11.78 -11.70
C ALA A 337 13.49 -12.39 -11.85
N LYS A 338 12.55 -12.01 -10.99
CA LYS A 338 11.14 -12.46 -11.04
C LYS A 338 10.48 -12.11 -12.37
N ASN A 339 10.85 -11.00 -12.98
CA ASN A 339 10.35 -10.55 -14.27
C ASN A 339 11.15 -11.10 -15.46
N LYS A 340 12.16 -11.95 -15.20
CA LYS A 340 13.04 -12.58 -16.20
C LYS A 340 13.78 -11.55 -17.05
N LEU A 341 14.20 -10.45 -16.45
CA LEU A 341 15.03 -9.43 -17.08
C LEU A 341 16.51 -9.76 -16.84
N ASP A 342 17.34 -9.51 -17.82
CA ASP A 342 18.79 -9.53 -17.64
C ASP A 342 19.18 -8.33 -16.78
N TYR A 343 19.92 -8.57 -15.69
CA TYR A 343 20.33 -7.51 -14.78
C TYR A 343 21.71 -7.76 -14.18
N GLN A 344 22.34 -6.69 -13.80
CA GLN A 344 23.48 -6.63 -12.88
C GLN A 344 23.22 -5.57 -11.84
N THR A 345 23.91 -5.67 -10.70
CA THR A 345 23.89 -4.66 -9.65
C THR A 345 25.25 -4.00 -9.53
N SER A 346 25.25 -2.74 -9.11
CA SER A 346 26.43 -2.00 -8.72
C SER A 346 26.18 -1.37 -7.37
N PHE A 347 27.13 -1.53 -6.46
CA PHE A 347 27.02 -1.00 -5.09
C PHE A 347 28.14 -0.03 -4.82
N TYR A 348 27.81 1.08 -4.16
CA TYR A 348 28.74 2.12 -3.78
C TYR A 348 28.47 2.60 -2.35
N GLU A 349 29.55 2.76 -1.59
CA GLU A 349 29.53 3.33 -0.25
C GLU A 349 30.40 4.60 -0.24
N ASP A 350 29.88 5.67 0.34
CA ASP A 350 30.61 6.92 0.52
C ASP A 350 30.20 7.63 1.81
N ASN A 351 30.87 8.70 2.13
CA ASN A 351 30.45 9.61 3.18
C ASN A 351 29.46 10.64 2.63
N MET A 352 28.45 11.01 3.43
CA MET A 352 27.44 12.00 3.04
C MET A 352 28.03 13.39 2.81
N ARG A 353 29.13 13.69 3.49
CA ARG A 353 29.81 15.00 3.48
C ARG A 353 31.26 14.84 3.06
N PRO A 354 31.92 15.92 2.60
CA PRO A 354 33.34 15.90 2.23
C PRO A 354 34.27 15.37 3.35
N ALA A 355 35.39 14.82 2.95
CA ALA A 355 36.33 14.14 3.86
C ALA A 355 36.92 15.00 5.00
N TYR A 356 36.82 16.33 4.92
CA TYR A 356 37.23 17.24 6.00
C TYR A 356 36.23 17.33 7.15
N VAL A 357 35.02 16.78 6.99
CA VAL A 357 34.04 16.71 8.07
C VAL A 357 34.40 15.54 8.99
N PRO A 358 34.45 15.74 10.33
CA PRO A 358 34.77 14.65 11.27
C PRO A 358 33.84 13.44 11.05
N GLU A 359 34.37 12.23 11.19
CA GLU A 359 33.67 10.96 10.96
C GLU A 359 32.38 10.86 11.80
N ALA A 360 32.42 11.36 13.04
CA ALA A 360 31.24 11.38 13.93
C ALA A 360 30.06 12.21 13.38
N ASP A 361 30.34 13.19 12.52
CA ASP A 361 29.34 14.07 11.90
C ASP A 361 29.13 13.76 10.40
N ASN A 362 29.70 12.69 9.91
CA ASN A 362 29.72 12.34 8.49
C ASN A 362 29.19 10.92 8.25
N PRO A 363 27.86 10.73 8.29
CA PRO A 363 27.25 9.41 8.12
C PRO A 363 27.55 8.84 6.74
N LYS A 364 27.59 7.52 6.66
CA LYS A 364 27.71 6.77 5.41
C LYS A 364 26.46 6.89 4.56
N VAL A 365 26.65 6.90 3.26
CA VAL A 365 25.61 6.79 2.23
C VAL A 365 25.88 5.56 1.39
N TYR A 366 24.86 4.80 1.15
CA TYR A 366 24.91 3.58 0.38
C TYR A 366 24.01 3.72 -0.85
N VAL A 367 24.52 3.38 -2.03
CA VAL A 367 23.78 3.42 -3.28
C VAL A 367 23.91 2.08 -3.98
N SER A 368 22.80 1.52 -4.40
CA SER A 368 22.81 0.32 -5.23
C SER A 368 21.97 0.58 -6.49
N LEU A 369 22.52 0.25 -7.65
CA LEU A 369 21.86 0.35 -8.94
C LEU A 369 21.61 -1.04 -9.50
N THR A 370 20.44 -1.23 -10.10
CA THR A 370 20.10 -2.40 -10.92
C THR A 370 20.00 -1.95 -12.37
N PHE A 371 20.71 -2.58 -13.29
CA PHE A 371 20.74 -2.19 -14.69
C PHE A 371 20.84 -3.40 -15.60
N ASN A 372 20.40 -3.25 -16.86
CA ASN A 372 20.58 -4.27 -17.89
C ASN A 372 22.01 -4.24 -18.42
N PRO A 373 22.78 -5.35 -18.36
CA PRO A 373 24.21 -5.34 -18.71
C PRO A 373 24.46 -5.16 -20.22
N TYR A 374 23.47 -5.40 -21.06
CA TYR A 374 23.61 -5.34 -22.53
C TYR A 374 23.15 -3.99 -23.09
N THR A 375 22.04 -3.47 -22.58
CA THR A 375 21.46 -2.20 -23.07
C THR A 375 21.89 -0.99 -22.24
N HIS A 376 22.45 -1.22 -21.05
CA HIS A 376 22.80 -0.23 -20.05
C HIS A 376 21.59 0.56 -19.52
N GLN A 377 20.37 0.07 -19.76
CA GLN A 377 19.17 0.66 -19.20
C GLN A 377 19.19 0.52 -17.67
N ILE A 378 19.00 1.61 -16.95
CA ILE A 378 18.77 1.60 -15.51
C ILE A 378 17.39 1.00 -15.27
N LEU A 379 17.33 -0.04 -14.45
CA LEU A 379 16.10 -0.72 -14.05
C LEU A 379 15.61 -0.23 -12.68
N GLY A 380 16.55 0.17 -11.82
CA GLY A 380 16.22 0.71 -10.52
C GLY A 380 17.42 1.01 -9.64
#